data_cd2ab7744033a230246dd0d0289d6dc9
#
_entry.id   cd2ab7744033a230246dd0d0289d6dc9
#
_cell.length_a   1.000
_cell.length_b   1.000
_cell.length_c   1.000
_cell.angle_alpha   90.00
_cell.angle_beta   90.00
_cell.angle_gamma   90.00
#
_symmetry.space_group_name_H-M   'P 1'
#
loop_
_entity.id
_entity.type
_entity.pdbx_description
1 polymer ?
#
loop_
_entity_poly.entity_id
_entity_poly.type
_entity_poly.pdbx_seq_one_letter_code
_entity_poly.pdbx_strand_id
1 'polypeptide(L)'
;MRRKITFLLTFLVAVLSIALVGGKVYADTGYEVEDYANQDFCYVNQDTGYEAVIVDDAFLLSVSEKSMLLEKMKLITTYGNVMFNSISYNSTSTESYIKSLYREKYGSESGTIFVIDMDNRNIWIHSNGAINRTINKAYAETITDNVYTYASDADYYICAMKVYEQEYTLLQGRKIAQPMKYISNALLAVVIAV
;
A
#
# COMPACT_ATOMS: atom_id res chain seq x y z
N MET A 1 -25.38 62.77 -20.69
CA MET A 1 -24.84 61.57 -21.37
C MET A 1 -23.40 61.21 -20.94
N ARG A 2 -22.50 62.16 -20.78
CA ARG A 2 -21.08 61.86 -20.40
C ARG A 2 -20.88 61.10 -19.07
N ARG A 3 -21.67 61.38 -18.03
CA ARG A 3 -21.54 60.69 -16.71
C ARG A 3 -21.90 59.21 -16.73
N LYS A 4 -22.83 58.76 -17.57
CA LYS A 4 -23.25 57.36 -17.69
C LYS A 4 -22.22 56.51 -18.44
N ILE A 5 -21.50 57.11 -19.39
CA ILE A 5 -20.47 56.44 -20.17
C ILE A 5 -19.21 56.22 -19.28
N THR A 6 -18.88 57.20 -18.42
CA THR A 6 -17.76 57.07 -17.47
C THR A 6 -17.98 55.93 -16.45
N PHE A 7 -19.22 55.77 -15.96
CA PHE A 7 -19.58 54.71 -15.00
C PHE A 7 -19.52 53.31 -15.69
N LEU A 8 -19.92 53.23 -16.94
CA LEU A 8 -19.88 51.98 -17.69
C LEU A 8 -18.43 51.56 -17.98
N LEU A 9 -17.57 52.54 -18.30
CA LEU A 9 -16.16 52.29 -18.58
C LEU A 9 -15.37 51.86 -17.32
N THR A 10 -15.66 52.48 -16.15
CA THR A 10 -15.04 52.09 -14.88
C THR A 10 -15.50 50.73 -14.40
N PHE A 11 -16.76 50.35 -14.67
CA PHE A 11 -17.26 49.03 -14.35
C PHE A 11 -16.64 47.96 -15.26
N LEU A 12 -16.45 48.27 -16.53
CA LEU A 12 -15.80 47.35 -17.49
C LEU A 12 -14.32 47.12 -17.14
N VAL A 13 -13.59 48.16 -16.69
CA VAL A 13 -12.19 48.03 -16.26
C VAL A 13 -12.07 47.26 -14.96
N ALA A 14 -13.04 47.43 -14.02
CA ALA A 14 -13.07 46.68 -12.76
C ALA A 14 -13.36 45.19 -12.99
N VAL A 15 -14.20 44.83 -13.95
CA VAL A 15 -14.46 43.42 -14.32
C VAL A 15 -13.29 42.81 -15.04
N LEU A 16 -12.55 43.59 -15.86
CA LEU A 16 -11.36 43.13 -16.56
C LEU A 16 -10.16 42.95 -15.62
N SER A 17 -10.06 43.72 -14.53
CA SER A 17 -8.97 43.60 -13.55
C SER A 17 -9.17 42.40 -12.60
N ILE A 18 -10.38 41.91 -12.42
CA ILE A 18 -10.66 40.66 -11.67
C ILE A 18 -10.26 39.42 -12.48
N ALA A 19 -10.21 39.49 -13.80
CA ALA A 19 -9.78 38.42 -14.68
C ALA A 19 -8.26 38.25 -14.76
N LEU A 20 -7.47 39.19 -14.19
CA LEU A 20 -5.97 39.18 -14.22
C LEU A 20 -5.31 38.79 -12.90
N VAL A 21 -6.09 38.59 -11.83
CA VAL A 21 -5.58 37.93 -10.62
C VAL A 21 -5.81 36.44 -10.82
N GLY A 22 -4.73 35.73 -11.19
CA GLY A 22 -4.71 34.30 -11.51
C GLY A 22 -5.30 33.40 -10.40
N GLY A 23 -6.60 33.37 -10.31
CA GLY A 23 -7.34 32.29 -9.71
C GLY A 23 -7.63 31.28 -10.81
N LYS A 24 -7.04 30.10 -10.75
CA LYS A 24 -7.48 28.96 -11.56
C LYS A 24 -8.97 28.78 -11.29
N VAL A 25 -9.80 29.21 -12.22
CA VAL A 25 -11.21 28.79 -12.28
C VAL A 25 -11.15 27.32 -12.64
N TYR A 26 -11.36 26.45 -11.67
CA TYR A 26 -11.63 25.05 -11.93
C TYR A 26 -12.99 24.99 -12.65
N ALA A 27 -12.95 24.96 -13.97
CA ALA A 27 -14.05 24.41 -14.71
C ALA A 27 -14.08 22.93 -14.37
N ASP A 28 -15.16 22.49 -13.74
CA ASP A 28 -15.49 21.09 -13.55
C ASP A 28 -15.65 20.45 -14.94
N THR A 29 -14.53 19.98 -15.48
CA THR A 29 -14.49 19.06 -16.59
C THR A 29 -13.69 17.87 -16.08
N GLY A 30 -14.41 16.79 -15.87
CA GLY A 30 -13.94 15.56 -15.37
C GLY A 30 -12.58 15.09 -15.91
N TYR A 31 -11.91 14.31 -15.09
CA TYR A 31 -10.73 13.50 -15.34
C TYR A 31 -9.37 14.21 -15.46
N GLU A 32 -8.84 14.67 -14.33
CA GLU A 32 -7.42 14.50 -14.03
C GLU A 32 -7.27 13.38 -12.98
N VAL A 33 -7.67 12.16 -13.32
CA VAL A 33 -7.48 10.97 -12.46
C VAL A 33 -6.09 10.35 -12.66
N GLU A 34 -5.37 10.71 -13.73
CA GLU A 34 -4.10 10.05 -14.08
C GLU A 34 -2.89 10.51 -13.24
N ASP A 35 -2.90 11.70 -12.66
CA ASP A 35 -1.70 12.22 -11.97
C ASP A 35 -1.62 11.76 -10.49
N TYR A 36 -2.73 11.36 -9.88
CA TYR A 36 -2.76 10.86 -8.50
C TYR A 36 -2.54 9.36 -8.38
N ALA A 37 -2.71 8.60 -9.46
CA ALA A 37 -2.53 7.14 -9.46
C ALA A 37 -1.04 6.75 -9.31
N ASN A 38 -0.11 7.61 -9.77
CA ASN A 38 1.34 7.41 -9.71
C ASN A 38 2.03 8.12 -8.55
N GLN A 39 1.29 8.69 -7.60
CA GLN A 39 1.92 9.31 -6.45
C GLN A 39 2.37 8.24 -5.47
N ASP A 40 3.68 8.09 -5.29
CA ASP A 40 4.26 7.25 -4.25
C ASP A 40 3.81 7.75 -2.88
N PHE A 41 3.10 6.90 -2.16
CA PHE A 41 2.72 7.15 -0.79
C PHE A 41 3.86 6.74 0.12
N CYS A 42 4.50 7.71 0.76
CA CYS A 42 5.66 7.49 1.62
C CYS A 42 5.50 8.21 2.97
N TYR A 43 5.97 7.55 4.02
CA TYR A 43 6.11 8.10 5.36
C TYR A 43 7.45 7.68 5.95
N VAL A 44 8.16 8.59 6.59
CA VAL A 44 9.39 8.31 7.34
C VAL A 44 9.14 8.54 8.83
N ASN A 45 9.36 7.53 9.64
CA ASN A 45 9.27 7.63 11.08
C ASN A 45 10.48 8.39 11.62
N GLN A 46 10.26 9.56 12.22
CA GLN A 46 11.32 10.45 12.68
C GLN A 46 12.11 9.90 13.88
N ASP A 47 11.53 8.96 14.64
CA ASP A 47 12.18 8.38 15.82
C ASP A 47 13.13 7.22 15.44
N THR A 48 12.78 6.45 14.40
CA THR A 48 13.50 5.24 14.00
C THR A 48 14.25 5.38 12.69
N GLY A 49 13.88 6.33 11.85
CA GLY A 49 14.38 6.49 10.48
C GLY A 49 13.78 5.49 9.48
N TYR A 50 12.99 4.50 9.94
CA TYR A 50 12.34 3.53 9.05
C TYR A 50 11.19 4.15 8.27
N GLU A 51 10.95 3.64 7.07
CA GLU A 51 9.93 4.16 6.17
C GLU A 51 8.78 3.18 5.92
N ALA A 52 7.61 3.73 5.59
CA ALA A 52 6.49 3.01 5.01
C ALA A 52 6.27 3.52 3.58
N VAL A 53 6.26 2.62 2.61
CA VAL A 53 6.18 2.97 1.18
C VAL A 53 5.13 2.13 0.48
N ILE A 54 4.31 2.76 -0.37
CA ILE A 54 3.36 2.08 -1.25
C ILE A 54 3.76 2.36 -2.70
N VAL A 55 4.09 1.31 -3.45
CA VAL A 55 4.35 1.31 -4.89
C VAL A 55 3.31 0.40 -5.55
N ASP A 56 2.35 0.99 -6.23
CA ASP A 56 1.19 0.29 -6.77
C ASP A 56 1.17 0.37 -8.31
N ASP A 57 2.14 -0.30 -8.95
CA ASP A 57 2.33 -0.27 -10.40
C ASP A 57 1.24 -1.05 -11.17
N ALA A 58 0.52 -1.92 -10.48
CA ALA A 58 -0.63 -2.63 -11.05
C ALA A 58 -1.96 -1.87 -10.86
N PHE A 59 -1.95 -0.67 -10.24
CA PHE A 59 -3.12 0.17 -10.01
C PHE A 59 -4.27 -0.56 -9.30
N LEU A 60 -3.94 -1.33 -8.28
CA LEU A 60 -4.90 -2.14 -7.54
C LEU A 60 -5.66 -1.36 -6.47
N LEU A 61 -5.12 -0.22 -6.02
CA LEU A 61 -5.64 0.56 -4.91
C LEU A 61 -6.02 1.98 -5.36
N SER A 62 -7.16 2.46 -4.91
CA SER A 62 -7.53 3.87 -5.02
C SER A 62 -6.65 4.75 -4.11
N VAL A 63 -6.63 6.06 -4.37
CA VAL A 63 -5.91 7.05 -3.54
C VAL A 63 -6.34 7.00 -2.07
N SER A 64 -7.64 6.86 -1.81
CA SER A 64 -8.16 6.75 -0.44
C SER A 64 -7.71 5.47 0.26
N GLU A 65 -7.68 4.35 -0.44
CA GLU A 65 -7.20 3.07 0.08
C GLU A 65 -5.72 3.10 0.36
N LYS A 66 -4.90 3.70 -0.53
CA LYS A 66 -3.46 3.92 -0.29
C LYS A 66 -3.22 4.75 0.97
N SER A 67 -4.00 5.82 1.18
CA SER A 67 -3.89 6.65 2.39
C SER A 67 -4.22 5.86 3.66
N MET A 68 -5.30 5.09 3.65
CA MET A 68 -5.70 4.26 4.79
C MET A 68 -4.70 3.12 5.06
N LEU A 69 -4.18 2.51 4.00
CA LEU A 69 -3.16 1.46 4.10
C LEU A 69 -1.86 2.02 4.69
N LEU A 70 -1.42 3.21 4.25
CA LEU A 70 -0.23 3.87 4.78
C LEU A 70 -0.34 4.13 6.28
N GLU A 71 -1.51 4.56 6.79
CA GLU A 71 -1.73 4.74 8.24
C GLU A 71 -1.56 3.43 9.03
N LYS A 72 -1.96 2.30 8.45
CA LYS A 72 -1.71 1.00 9.04
C LYS A 72 -0.23 0.64 9.03
N MET A 73 0.44 0.86 7.90
CA MET A 73 1.86 0.54 7.72
C MET A 73 2.77 1.38 8.62
N LYS A 74 2.42 2.65 8.91
CA LYS A 74 3.15 3.51 9.85
C LYS A 74 3.39 2.87 11.21
N LEU A 75 2.48 2.05 11.70
CA LEU A 75 2.63 1.37 12.99
C LEU A 75 3.79 0.38 12.99
N ILE A 76 4.13 -0.17 11.83
CA ILE A 76 5.22 -1.15 11.66
C ILE A 76 6.58 -0.46 11.63
N THR A 77 6.66 0.81 11.25
CA THR A 77 7.92 1.56 11.19
C THR A 77 8.61 1.75 12.54
N THR A 78 7.97 1.38 13.63
CA THR A 78 8.62 1.26 14.95
C THR A 78 9.62 0.08 15.00
N TYR A 79 9.43 -0.93 14.14
CA TYR A 79 10.18 -2.19 14.13
C TYR A 79 11.10 -2.33 12.92
N GLY A 80 10.79 -1.68 11.80
CA GLY A 80 11.55 -1.76 10.55
C GLY A 80 10.85 -1.08 9.38
N ASN A 81 11.51 -1.07 8.23
CA ASN A 81 10.95 -0.60 6.99
C ASN A 81 9.76 -1.47 6.55
N VAL A 82 8.76 -0.88 5.92
CA VAL A 82 7.58 -1.61 5.45
C VAL A 82 7.18 -1.12 4.05
N MET A 83 6.93 -2.05 3.14
CA MET A 83 6.57 -1.71 1.77
C MET A 83 5.41 -2.58 1.28
N PHE A 84 4.42 -1.93 0.67
CA PHE A 84 3.47 -2.57 -0.24
C PHE A 84 3.94 -2.37 -1.67
N ASN A 85 3.93 -3.45 -2.45
CA ASN A 85 4.20 -3.37 -3.87
C ASN A 85 3.19 -4.20 -4.67
N SER A 86 2.68 -3.65 -5.76
CA SER A 86 1.92 -4.40 -6.76
C SER A 86 2.57 -4.28 -8.12
N ILE A 87 2.58 -5.37 -8.90
CA ILE A 87 3.20 -5.40 -10.23
C ILE A 87 2.29 -6.08 -11.24
N SER A 88 2.25 -5.51 -12.47
CA SER A 88 1.47 -6.04 -13.59
C SER A 88 2.25 -7.04 -14.44
N TYR A 89 3.58 -6.97 -14.41
CA TYR A 89 4.47 -7.84 -15.19
C TYR A 89 5.69 -8.27 -14.38
N ASN A 90 6.04 -9.55 -14.47
CA ASN A 90 7.19 -10.11 -13.80
C ASN A 90 7.76 -11.30 -14.61
N SER A 91 8.96 -11.13 -15.17
CA SER A 91 9.65 -12.16 -15.95
C SER A 91 10.32 -13.24 -15.08
N THR A 92 10.24 -13.12 -13.74
CA THR A 92 10.86 -14.05 -12.79
C THR A 92 9.82 -14.62 -11.83
N SER A 93 10.23 -15.48 -10.89
CA SER A 93 9.32 -15.86 -9.81
C SER A 93 9.07 -14.70 -8.85
N THR A 94 7.88 -14.62 -8.27
CA THR A 94 7.52 -13.62 -7.24
C THR A 94 8.53 -13.61 -6.09
N GLU A 95 9.02 -14.78 -5.67
CA GLU A 95 10.04 -14.89 -4.61
C GLU A 95 11.36 -14.24 -5.01
N SER A 96 11.82 -14.47 -6.24
CA SER A 96 13.07 -13.87 -6.74
C SER A 96 12.94 -12.35 -6.89
N TYR A 97 11.80 -11.90 -7.40
CA TYR A 97 11.50 -10.50 -7.55
C TYR A 97 11.53 -9.76 -6.20
N ILE A 98 10.76 -10.23 -5.22
CA ILE A 98 10.65 -9.54 -3.91
C ILE A 98 11.98 -9.52 -3.15
N LYS A 99 12.81 -10.58 -3.26
CA LYS A 99 14.13 -10.61 -2.65
C LYS A 99 15.10 -9.61 -3.30
N SER A 100 15.00 -9.43 -4.61
CA SER A 100 15.80 -8.45 -5.34
C SER A 100 15.38 -7.03 -5.00
N LEU A 101 14.07 -6.76 -5.01
CA LEU A 101 13.47 -5.49 -4.61
C LEU A 101 13.87 -5.12 -3.17
N TYR A 102 13.77 -6.06 -2.24
CA TYR A 102 14.15 -5.82 -0.85
C TYR A 102 15.63 -5.43 -0.73
N ARG A 103 16.52 -6.18 -1.39
CA ARG A 103 17.96 -5.93 -1.35
C ARG A 103 18.31 -4.57 -1.95
N GLU A 104 17.67 -4.21 -3.05
CA GLU A 104 17.88 -2.93 -3.72
C GLU A 104 17.42 -1.76 -2.84
N LYS A 105 16.23 -1.88 -2.25
CA LYS A 105 15.59 -0.79 -1.50
C LYS A 105 16.17 -0.64 -0.09
N TYR A 106 16.40 -1.74 0.63
CA TYR A 106 16.70 -1.76 2.07
C TYR A 106 18.03 -2.46 2.42
N GLY A 107 18.66 -3.14 1.46
CA GLY A 107 19.91 -3.87 1.74
C GLY A 107 19.72 -4.95 2.80
N SER A 108 20.39 -4.77 3.95
CA SER A 108 20.30 -5.67 5.11
C SER A 108 19.52 -5.11 6.29
N GLU A 109 18.90 -3.95 6.15
CA GLU A 109 18.12 -3.32 7.21
C GLU A 109 16.92 -4.18 7.63
N SER A 110 16.37 -3.87 8.80
CA SER A 110 15.15 -4.52 9.28
C SER A 110 13.94 -4.02 8.48
N GLY A 111 13.10 -4.96 8.00
CA GLY A 111 11.89 -4.58 7.30
C GLY A 111 11.10 -5.76 6.73
N THR A 112 9.95 -5.44 6.15
CA THR A 112 9.04 -6.37 5.49
C THR A 112 8.49 -5.76 4.21
N ILE A 113 8.32 -6.59 3.18
CA ILE A 113 7.63 -6.22 1.93
C ILE A 113 6.52 -7.23 1.69
N PHE A 114 5.33 -6.74 1.35
CA PHE A 114 4.23 -7.52 0.79
C PHE A 114 4.06 -7.18 -0.69
N VAL A 115 4.04 -8.21 -1.55
CA VAL A 115 3.88 -8.07 -3.01
C VAL A 115 2.60 -8.76 -3.45
N ILE A 116 1.86 -8.09 -4.32
CA ILE A 116 0.80 -8.67 -5.16
C ILE A 116 1.33 -8.71 -6.60
N ASP A 117 1.60 -9.89 -7.10
CA ASP A 117 2.14 -10.15 -8.43
C ASP A 117 0.99 -10.61 -9.34
N MET A 118 0.51 -9.70 -10.19
CA MET A 118 -0.63 -9.96 -11.09
C MET A 118 -0.26 -10.87 -12.25
N ASP A 119 1.00 -10.89 -12.67
CA ASP A 119 1.49 -11.74 -13.77
C ASP A 119 1.56 -13.19 -13.34
N ASN A 120 2.22 -13.47 -12.23
CA ASN A 120 2.31 -14.82 -11.67
C ASN A 120 1.07 -15.23 -10.83
N ARG A 121 0.10 -14.33 -10.65
CA ARG A 121 -1.09 -14.54 -9.83
C ARG A 121 -0.75 -15.03 -8.43
N ASN A 122 0.18 -14.33 -7.79
CA ASN A 122 0.73 -14.74 -6.51
C ASN A 122 0.84 -13.56 -5.54
N ILE A 123 0.77 -13.86 -4.26
CA ILE A 123 1.04 -12.93 -3.18
C ILE A 123 2.21 -13.45 -2.34
N TRP A 124 3.09 -12.56 -1.90
CA TRP A 124 4.28 -12.95 -1.18
C TRP A 124 4.68 -11.94 -0.13
N ILE A 125 5.21 -12.44 0.99
CA ILE A 125 5.81 -11.61 2.04
C ILE A 125 7.29 -11.98 2.17
N HIS A 126 8.15 -10.98 2.22
CA HIS A 126 9.57 -11.15 2.52
C HIS A 126 9.99 -10.20 3.63
N SER A 127 10.66 -10.73 4.64
CA SER A 127 11.17 -9.96 5.76
C SER A 127 12.67 -10.22 5.97
N ASN A 128 13.37 -9.23 6.52
CA ASN A 128 14.78 -9.33 6.86
C ASN A 128 15.09 -8.59 8.16
N GLY A 129 16.30 -8.75 8.68
CA GLY A 129 16.77 -8.09 9.90
C GLY A 129 16.00 -8.50 11.15
N ALA A 130 15.75 -7.55 12.03
CA ALA A 130 15.07 -7.81 13.31
C ALA A 130 13.62 -8.28 13.14
N ILE A 131 12.88 -7.71 12.19
CA ILE A 131 11.50 -8.11 11.89
C ILE A 131 11.41 -9.59 11.53
N ASN A 132 12.38 -10.14 10.79
CA ASN A 132 12.38 -11.55 10.36
C ASN A 132 12.45 -12.55 11.54
N ARG A 133 12.84 -12.12 12.72
CA ARG A 133 12.78 -12.98 13.92
C ARG A 133 11.35 -13.25 14.34
N THR A 134 10.44 -12.34 14.06
CA THR A 134 9.01 -12.42 14.36
C THR A 134 8.21 -12.84 13.14
N ILE A 135 8.37 -12.13 12.00
CA ILE A 135 7.69 -12.43 10.74
C ILE A 135 8.65 -13.30 9.90
N ASN A 136 8.91 -14.51 10.38
CA ASN A 136 9.71 -15.49 9.64
C ASN A 136 8.90 -16.15 8.52
N LYS A 137 9.56 -17.01 7.74
CA LYS A 137 8.93 -17.70 6.60
C LYS A 137 7.61 -18.40 6.99
N ALA A 138 7.56 -19.08 8.13
CA ALA A 138 6.35 -19.80 8.55
C ALA A 138 5.19 -18.85 8.89
N TYR A 139 5.47 -17.70 9.49
CA TYR A 139 4.44 -16.68 9.71
C TYR A 139 4.06 -15.95 8.42
N ALA A 140 5.01 -15.67 7.54
CA ALA A 140 4.72 -15.10 6.21
C ALA A 140 3.75 -16.00 5.43
N GLU A 141 4.01 -17.32 5.37
CA GLU A 141 3.12 -18.32 4.76
C GLU A 141 1.74 -18.35 5.46
N THR A 142 1.70 -18.33 6.80
CA THR A 142 0.44 -18.27 7.54
C THR A 142 -0.38 -17.02 7.21
N ILE A 143 0.27 -15.86 7.13
CA ILE A 143 -0.41 -14.60 6.79
C ILE A 143 -0.94 -14.66 5.37
N THR A 144 -0.15 -15.10 4.39
CA THR A 144 -0.59 -15.21 3.00
C THR A 144 -1.76 -16.19 2.86
N ASP A 145 -1.73 -17.33 3.55
CA ASP A 145 -2.86 -18.28 3.60
C ASP A 145 -4.13 -17.65 4.17
N ASN A 146 -3.99 -16.83 5.21
CA ASN A 146 -5.14 -16.16 5.85
C ASN A 146 -5.80 -15.10 4.96
N VAL A 147 -5.08 -14.53 4.00
CA VAL A 147 -5.56 -13.43 3.16
C VAL A 147 -5.77 -13.83 1.70
N TYR A 148 -5.40 -15.05 1.32
CA TYR A 148 -5.46 -15.53 -0.06
C TYR A 148 -6.81 -15.34 -0.73
N THR A 149 -7.91 -15.59 -0.02
CA THR A 149 -9.26 -15.44 -0.56
C THR A 149 -9.57 -14.01 -0.98
N TYR A 150 -9.12 -13.00 -0.22
CA TYR A 150 -9.30 -11.59 -0.59
C TYR A 150 -8.58 -11.26 -1.90
N ALA A 151 -7.34 -11.74 -2.07
CA ALA A 151 -6.60 -11.55 -3.32
C ALA A 151 -7.30 -12.25 -4.50
N SER A 152 -7.85 -13.46 -4.29
CA SER A 152 -8.59 -14.22 -5.30
C SER A 152 -9.90 -13.55 -5.71
N ASP A 153 -10.55 -12.87 -4.78
CA ASP A 153 -11.80 -12.13 -5.00
C ASP A 153 -11.55 -10.70 -5.51
N ALA A 154 -10.30 -10.36 -5.83
CA ALA A 154 -9.85 -9.03 -6.24
C ALA A 154 -10.07 -7.92 -5.20
N ASP A 155 -10.24 -8.28 -3.94
CA ASP A 155 -10.32 -7.33 -2.81
C ASP A 155 -8.90 -7.02 -2.27
N TYR A 156 -8.09 -6.39 -3.12
CA TYR A 156 -6.67 -6.17 -2.87
C TYR A 156 -6.39 -5.25 -1.68
N TYR A 157 -7.27 -4.26 -1.46
CA TYR A 157 -7.16 -3.38 -0.31
C TYR A 157 -7.33 -4.13 1.01
N ILE A 158 -8.40 -4.92 1.14
CA ILE A 158 -8.62 -5.72 2.35
C ILE A 158 -7.51 -6.76 2.52
N CYS A 159 -7.06 -7.37 1.42
CA CYS A 159 -5.91 -8.28 1.44
C CYS A 159 -4.68 -7.61 2.09
N ALA A 160 -4.25 -6.45 1.58
CA ALA A 160 -3.10 -5.72 2.10
C ALA A 160 -3.30 -5.24 3.55
N MET A 161 -4.47 -4.69 3.87
CA MET A 161 -4.82 -4.29 5.24
C MET A 161 -4.69 -5.44 6.22
N LYS A 162 -5.21 -6.62 5.85
CA LYS A 162 -5.15 -7.83 6.70
C LYS A 162 -3.73 -8.37 6.85
N VAL A 163 -2.87 -8.23 5.83
CA VAL A 163 -1.45 -8.55 5.96
C VAL A 163 -0.83 -7.70 7.06
N TYR A 164 -0.90 -6.38 6.96
CA TYR A 164 -0.24 -5.49 7.92
C TYR A 164 -0.89 -5.48 9.31
N GLU A 165 -2.19 -5.78 9.42
CA GLU A 165 -2.82 -6.04 10.71
C GLU A 165 -2.21 -7.25 11.42
N GLN A 166 -1.98 -8.33 10.69
CA GLN A 166 -1.39 -9.56 11.25
C GLN A 166 0.10 -9.38 11.55
N GLU A 167 0.86 -8.74 10.66
CA GLU A 167 2.26 -8.41 10.91
C GLU A 167 2.42 -7.56 12.18
N TYR A 168 1.64 -6.47 12.31
CA TYR A 168 1.68 -5.63 13.49
C TYR A 168 1.26 -6.38 14.76
N THR A 169 0.25 -7.26 14.66
CA THR A 169 -0.19 -8.12 15.77
C THR A 169 0.95 -9.02 16.27
N LEU A 170 1.69 -9.64 15.35
CA LEU A 170 2.85 -10.47 15.68
C LEU A 170 3.99 -9.66 16.29
N LEU A 171 4.29 -8.47 15.74
CA LEU A 171 5.34 -7.58 16.24
C LEU A 171 5.05 -7.07 17.64
N GLN A 172 3.77 -6.98 18.02
CA GLN A 172 3.36 -6.72 19.42
C GLN A 172 3.45 -7.96 20.34
N GLY A 173 3.98 -9.09 19.86
CA GLY A 173 4.07 -10.34 20.62
C GLY A 173 2.75 -11.09 20.77
N ARG A 174 1.69 -10.69 20.05
CA ARG A 174 0.39 -11.36 20.05
C ARG A 174 0.35 -12.46 18.99
N LYS A 175 -0.62 -13.37 19.10
CA LYS A 175 -0.80 -14.48 18.15
C LYS A 175 -1.83 -14.09 17.08
N ILE A 176 -1.64 -14.63 15.89
CA ILE A 176 -2.62 -14.59 14.78
C ILE A 176 -3.30 -15.93 14.62
N ALA A 177 -4.44 -15.97 13.92
CA ALA A 177 -5.12 -17.20 13.55
C ALA A 177 -4.25 -18.06 12.62
N GLN A 178 -4.33 -19.39 12.79
CA GLN A 178 -3.57 -20.36 11.99
C GLN A 178 -4.54 -21.51 11.54
N PRO A 179 -5.58 -21.20 10.76
CA PRO A 179 -6.63 -22.18 10.42
C PRO A 179 -6.07 -23.39 9.67
N MET A 180 -5.14 -23.19 8.73
CA MET A 180 -4.53 -24.30 7.97
C MET A 180 -3.75 -25.27 8.85
N LYS A 181 -3.08 -24.79 9.89
CA LYS A 181 -2.38 -25.64 10.87
C LYS A 181 -3.33 -26.53 11.63
N TYR A 182 -4.51 -26.01 12.02
CA TYR A 182 -5.51 -26.81 12.72
C TYR A 182 -6.14 -27.86 11.80
N ILE A 183 -6.41 -27.52 10.54
CA ILE A 183 -6.94 -28.45 9.53
C ILE A 183 -5.94 -29.57 9.28
N SER A 184 -4.66 -29.24 9.06
CA SER A 184 -3.60 -30.23 8.84
C SER A 184 -3.42 -31.17 10.02
N ASN A 185 -3.43 -30.64 11.26
CA ASN A 185 -3.35 -31.45 12.48
C ASN A 185 -4.57 -32.37 12.65
N ALA A 186 -5.78 -31.89 12.33
CA ALA A 186 -6.99 -32.70 12.38
C ALA A 186 -6.96 -33.83 11.36
N LEU A 187 -6.54 -33.56 10.12
CA LEU A 187 -6.36 -34.59 9.09
C LEU A 187 -5.32 -35.63 9.49
N LEU A 188 -4.17 -35.19 10.03
CA LEU A 188 -3.14 -36.10 10.51
C LEU A 188 -3.65 -36.98 11.64
N ALA A 189 -4.42 -36.43 12.58
CA ALA A 189 -5.03 -37.21 13.68
C ALA A 189 -5.98 -38.29 13.16
N VAL A 190 -6.78 -38.01 12.11
CA VAL A 190 -7.64 -38.97 11.45
C VAL A 190 -6.84 -40.11 10.79
N VAL A 191 -5.74 -39.76 10.09
CA VAL A 191 -4.86 -40.75 9.42
C VAL A 191 -4.19 -41.69 10.44
N ILE A 192 -3.82 -41.19 11.60
CA ILE A 192 -3.18 -42.02 12.66
C ILE A 192 -4.23 -42.91 13.39
N ALA A 193 -5.48 -42.47 13.42
CA ALA A 193 -6.56 -43.18 14.12
C ALA A 193 -7.20 -44.36 13.31
N VAL A 194 -6.85 -44.46 12.01
CA VAL A 194 -7.29 -45.53 11.08
C VAL A 194 -6.19 -46.58 10.95
#